data_47e0121bd4d1739fce81b05061e85d19
#
_entry.id   47e0121bd4d1739fce81b05061e85d19
#
_cell.length_a   1.000
_cell.length_b   1.000
_cell.length_c   1.000
_cell.angle_alpha   90.00
_cell.angle_beta   90.00
_cell.angle_gamma   90.00
#
_symmetry.space_group_name_H-M   'P 1'
#
loop_
_entity.id
_entity.type
_entity.pdbx_description
1 polymer ?
#
loop_
_entity_poly.entity_id
_entity_poly.type
_entity_poly.pdbx_seq_one_letter_code
_entity_poly.pdbx_strand_id
1 'polypeptide(L)'
;NGAKRFSFIGDLFSKNVGRGFEERYEALCEALANNHLELDSRCSLLHETSDAFRDFQFVVKKIQDMPSLPDVFICGNDWTAIQLMYALQFLGYQIPKDVSVVGFDDIPASERIIPALTTIHTPKKYLGIAAARQMLERIQFPHSPRVYSEYKTELIIRDSTK
;
A
#
# COMPACT_ATOMS: atom_id res chain seq x y z
N ASN A 1 -9.35 0.48 -17.33
CA ASN A 1 -9.37 -0.98 -17.34
C ASN A 1 -10.73 -1.58 -16.93
N GLY A 2 -11.74 -0.76 -16.55
CA GLY A 2 -13.09 -1.22 -16.21
C GLY A 2 -13.26 -1.83 -14.82
N ALA A 3 -12.27 -1.74 -13.95
CA ALA A 3 -12.38 -2.16 -12.55
C ALA A 3 -13.44 -1.31 -11.82
N LYS A 4 -14.29 -1.98 -11.02
CA LYS A 4 -15.38 -1.33 -10.27
C LYS A 4 -15.34 -1.58 -8.78
N ARG A 5 -14.70 -2.67 -8.36
CA ARG A 5 -14.63 -3.11 -6.96
C ARG A 5 -13.21 -2.98 -6.45
N PHE A 6 -13.00 -2.05 -5.55
CA PHE A 6 -11.72 -1.74 -4.94
C PHE A 6 -11.75 -2.09 -3.46
N SER A 7 -10.64 -2.60 -2.94
CA SER A 7 -10.47 -2.79 -1.51
C SER A 7 -9.13 -2.23 -1.05
N PHE A 8 -9.05 -1.89 0.22
CA PHE A 8 -7.83 -1.44 0.87
C PHE A 8 -7.37 -2.43 1.93
N ILE A 9 -6.06 -2.66 1.95
CA ILE A 9 -5.41 -3.49 2.96
C ILE A 9 -4.32 -2.67 3.64
N GLY A 10 -4.53 -2.38 4.93
CA GLY A 10 -3.57 -1.60 5.73
C GLY A 10 -4.01 -1.43 7.17
N ASP A 11 -3.05 -1.19 8.03
CA ASP A 11 -3.24 -1.00 9.47
C ASP A 11 -3.58 0.47 9.76
N LEU A 12 -4.87 0.80 9.80
CA LEU A 12 -5.33 2.18 10.03
C LEU A 12 -5.35 2.59 11.52
N PHE A 13 -5.40 1.61 12.43
CA PHE A 13 -5.73 1.89 13.83
C PHE A 13 -4.59 1.60 14.81
N SER A 14 -3.46 1.10 14.34
CA SER A 14 -2.29 0.89 15.17
C SER A 14 -1.61 2.20 15.51
N LYS A 15 -1.52 2.51 16.80
CA LYS A 15 -0.83 3.69 17.33
C LYS A 15 0.67 3.74 16.96
N ASN A 16 1.23 2.62 16.50
CA ASN A 16 2.65 2.47 16.22
C ASN A 16 3.04 2.74 14.76
N VAL A 17 2.09 2.88 13.85
CA VAL A 17 2.34 2.93 12.39
C VAL A 17 2.29 4.35 11.82
N GLY A 18 1.92 5.34 12.64
CA GLY A 18 1.74 6.71 12.19
C GLY A 18 0.56 6.86 11.20
N ARG A 19 0.35 8.08 10.69
CA ARG A 19 -0.80 8.41 9.83
C ARG A 19 -0.67 7.97 8.37
N GLY A 20 0.45 7.39 7.96
CA GLY A 20 0.71 7.11 6.56
C GLY A 20 -0.29 6.15 5.89
N PHE A 21 -0.80 5.13 6.60
CA PHE A 21 -1.84 4.26 6.06
C PHE A 21 -3.20 4.95 6.02
N GLU A 22 -3.53 5.72 7.05
CA GLU A 22 -4.75 6.50 7.13
C GLU A 22 -4.85 7.50 5.97
N GLU A 23 -3.80 8.27 5.72
CA GLU A 23 -3.73 9.25 4.62
C GLU A 23 -3.88 8.59 3.24
N ARG A 24 -3.25 7.42 3.03
CA ARG A 24 -3.41 6.64 1.78
C ARG A 24 -4.82 6.11 1.60
N TYR A 25 -5.44 5.65 2.67
CA TYR A 25 -6.82 5.19 2.67
C TYR A 25 -7.80 6.32 2.37
N GLU A 26 -7.66 7.47 3.05
CA GLU A 26 -8.48 8.66 2.81
C GLU A 26 -8.38 9.14 1.37
N ALA A 27 -7.16 9.24 0.84
CA ALA A 27 -6.92 9.62 -0.55
C ALA A 27 -7.55 8.64 -1.56
N LEU A 28 -7.50 7.33 -1.28
CA LEU A 28 -8.18 6.32 -2.10
C LEU A 28 -9.69 6.52 -2.07
N CYS A 29 -10.29 6.69 -0.89
CA CYS A 29 -11.73 6.92 -0.75
C CYS A 29 -12.18 8.18 -1.50
N GLU A 30 -11.43 9.27 -1.40
CA GLU A 30 -11.69 10.51 -2.14
C GLU A 30 -11.61 10.28 -3.66
N ALA A 31 -10.55 9.61 -4.13
CA ALA A 31 -10.40 9.30 -5.56
C ALA A 31 -11.52 8.41 -6.10
N LEU A 32 -11.97 7.42 -5.34
CA LEU A 32 -13.11 6.57 -5.71
C LEU A 32 -14.40 7.38 -5.78
N ALA A 33 -14.68 8.21 -4.75
CA ALA A 33 -15.88 9.06 -4.71
C ALA A 33 -15.93 10.03 -5.91
N ASN A 34 -14.81 10.66 -6.26
CA ASN A 34 -14.69 11.54 -7.43
C ASN A 34 -14.96 10.83 -8.77
N ASN A 35 -14.87 9.50 -8.80
CA ASN A 35 -15.18 8.65 -9.95
C ASN A 35 -16.50 7.89 -9.81
N HIS A 36 -17.36 8.25 -8.86
CA HIS A 36 -18.63 7.59 -8.56
C HIS A 36 -18.48 6.09 -8.24
N LEU A 37 -17.39 5.75 -7.55
CA LEU A 37 -17.06 4.41 -7.07
C LEU A 37 -16.97 4.43 -5.55
N GLU A 38 -17.12 3.26 -4.95
CA GLU A 38 -17.00 3.07 -3.51
C GLU A 38 -16.03 1.93 -3.19
N LEU A 39 -15.43 2.01 -2.01
CA LEU A 39 -14.60 0.95 -1.49
C LEU A 39 -15.47 -0.25 -1.06
N ASP A 40 -15.09 -1.47 -1.44
CA ASP A 40 -15.75 -2.68 -0.92
C ASP A 40 -15.22 -2.99 0.48
N SER A 41 -15.95 -2.54 1.49
CA SER A 41 -15.59 -2.72 2.90
C SER A 41 -15.57 -4.20 3.34
N ARG A 42 -16.30 -5.09 2.63
CA ARG A 42 -16.36 -6.53 2.96
C ARG A 42 -15.07 -7.26 2.58
N CYS A 43 -14.30 -6.69 1.66
CA CYS A 43 -13.03 -7.23 1.18
C CYS A 43 -11.83 -6.40 1.66
N SER A 44 -12.06 -5.32 2.42
CA SER A 44 -11.02 -4.45 2.97
C SER A 44 -10.58 -4.94 4.34
N LEU A 45 -9.27 -4.95 4.59
CA LEU A 45 -8.66 -5.34 5.87
C LEU A 45 -8.02 -4.10 6.50
N LEU A 46 -8.75 -3.44 7.38
CA LEU A 46 -8.40 -2.11 7.90
C LEU A 46 -7.89 -2.15 9.35
N HIS A 47 -8.12 -3.27 10.05
CA HIS A 47 -7.84 -3.43 11.48
C HIS A 47 -6.72 -4.42 11.77
N GLU A 48 -6.12 -4.99 10.74
CA GLU A 48 -5.10 -6.01 10.89
C GLU A 48 -3.73 -5.35 10.99
N THR A 49 -2.97 -5.72 12.01
CA THR A 49 -1.62 -5.17 12.19
C THR A 49 -0.69 -5.63 11.07
N SER A 50 0.31 -4.82 10.75
CA SER A 50 1.33 -5.19 9.76
C SER A 50 2.07 -6.49 10.14
N ASP A 51 2.17 -6.81 11.43
CA ASP A 51 2.77 -8.06 11.92
C ASP A 51 1.88 -9.27 11.63
N ALA A 52 0.55 -9.13 11.64
CA ALA A 52 -0.37 -10.21 11.32
C ALA A 52 -0.18 -10.70 9.87
N PHE A 53 0.19 -9.81 8.95
CA PHE A 53 0.48 -10.17 7.55
C PHE A 53 1.79 -10.97 7.37
N ARG A 54 2.62 -11.13 8.41
CA ARG A 54 3.77 -12.05 8.38
C ARG A 54 3.36 -13.51 8.53
N ASP A 55 2.19 -13.76 9.10
CA ASP A 55 1.62 -15.11 9.15
C ASP A 55 0.90 -15.43 7.84
N PHE A 56 1.52 -16.25 7.01
CA PHE A 56 0.97 -16.67 5.72
C PHE A 56 -0.40 -17.33 5.84
N GLN A 57 -0.60 -18.19 6.85
CA GLN A 57 -1.88 -18.87 7.05
C GLN A 57 -2.99 -17.90 7.44
N PHE A 58 -2.67 -16.88 8.21
CA PHE A 58 -3.59 -15.80 8.52
C PHE A 58 -4.06 -15.08 7.24
N VAL A 59 -3.13 -14.73 6.34
CA VAL A 59 -3.48 -14.04 5.08
C VAL A 59 -4.34 -14.93 4.19
N VAL A 60 -3.98 -16.21 4.04
CA VAL A 60 -4.77 -17.19 3.29
C VAL A 60 -6.20 -17.27 3.84
N LYS A 61 -6.34 -17.41 5.16
CA LYS A 61 -7.66 -17.49 5.80
C LYS A 61 -8.48 -16.22 5.56
N LYS A 62 -7.87 -15.03 5.68
CA LYS A 62 -8.56 -13.76 5.43
C LYS A 62 -9.11 -13.68 4.00
N ILE A 63 -8.36 -14.14 3.01
CA ILE A 63 -8.83 -14.18 1.61
C ILE A 63 -9.99 -15.17 1.45
N GLN A 64 -9.89 -16.37 2.05
CA GLN A 64 -10.94 -17.38 1.99
C GLN A 64 -12.25 -16.94 2.66
N ASP A 65 -12.16 -16.15 3.71
CA ASP A 65 -13.32 -15.62 4.46
C ASP A 65 -14.02 -14.45 3.71
N MET A 66 -13.42 -13.91 2.62
CA MET A 66 -14.06 -12.88 1.81
C MET A 66 -15.24 -13.43 1.00
N PRO A 67 -16.36 -12.71 0.89
CA PRO A 67 -17.53 -13.19 0.13
C PRO A 67 -17.24 -13.35 -1.37
N SER A 68 -16.31 -12.58 -1.89
CA SER A 68 -15.78 -12.64 -3.26
C SER A 68 -14.55 -11.74 -3.36
N LEU A 69 -13.66 -11.96 -4.33
CA LEU A 69 -12.53 -11.05 -4.54
C LEU A 69 -12.99 -9.72 -5.12
N PRO A 70 -12.33 -8.59 -4.77
CA PRO A 70 -12.45 -7.33 -5.49
C PRO A 70 -11.76 -7.40 -6.86
N ASP A 71 -11.95 -6.41 -7.71
CA ASP A 71 -11.19 -6.29 -8.95
C ASP A 71 -9.73 -5.85 -8.69
N VAL A 72 -9.56 -5.02 -7.65
CA VAL A 72 -8.26 -4.46 -7.27
C VAL A 72 -8.08 -4.42 -5.76
N PHE A 73 -6.98 -4.95 -5.28
CA PHE A 73 -6.46 -4.69 -3.94
C PHE A 73 -5.45 -3.54 -3.97
N ILE A 74 -5.70 -2.50 -3.19
CA ILE A 74 -4.76 -1.42 -2.90
C ILE A 74 -4.16 -1.69 -1.52
N CYS A 75 -2.88 -1.99 -1.46
CA CYS A 75 -2.20 -2.30 -0.21
C CYS A 75 -1.46 -1.07 0.32
N GLY A 76 -1.51 -0.86 1.62
CA GLY A 76 -0.87 0.28 2.27
C GLY A 76 0.66 0.29 2.15
N ASN A 77 1.29 -0.86 1.89
CA ASN A 77 2.71 -0.97 1.54
C ASN A 77 2.99 -2.23 0.70
N ASP A 78 4.21 -2.30 0.13
CA ASP A 78 4.63 -3.41 -0.72
C ASP A 78 4.77 -4.74 0.03
N TRP A 79 5.18 -4.72 1.29
CA TRP A 79 5.28 -5.94 2.09
C TRP A 79 3.93 -6.64 2.22
N THR A 80 2.90 -5.90 2.56
CA THR A 80 1.53 -6.42 2.64
C THR A 80 1.05 -6.90 1.27
N ALA A 81 1.34 -6.14 0.20
CA ALA A 81 0.99 -6.53 -1.17
C ALA A 81 1.64 -7.85 -1.58
N ILE A 82 2.92 -8.04 -1.29
CA ILE A 82 3.67 -9.26 -1.62
C ILE A 82 3.10 -10.47 -0.88
N GLN A 83 2.81 -10.34 0.42
CA GLN A 83 2.20 -11.44 1.19
C GLN A 83 0.81 -11.80 0.64
N LEU A 84 0.01 -10.79 0.31
CA LEU A 84 -1.29 -10.98 -0.33
C LEU A 84 -1.17 -11.72 -1.67
N MET A 85 -0.22 -11.32 -2.52
CA MET A 85 0.00 -11.95 -3.82
C MET A 85 0.38 -13.43 -3.68
N TYR A 86 1.26 -13.78 -2.74
CA TYR A 86 1.61 -15.18 -2.47
C TYR A 86 0.40 -15.99 -2.00
N ALA A 87 -0.43 -15.43 -1.13
CA ALA A 87 -1.63 -16.10 -0.64
C ALA A 87 -2.69 -16.28 -1.74
N LEU A 88 -2.89 -15.27 -2.60
CA LEU A 88 -3.76 -15.37 -3.78
C LEU A 88 -3.30 -16.46 -4.73
N GLN A 89 -2.00 -16.50 -5.05
CA GLN A 89 -1.43 -17.54 -5.92
C GLN A 89 -1.54 -18.94 -5.32
N PHE A 90 -1.31 -19.06 -4.00
CA PHE A 90 -1.50 -20.34 -3.28
C PHE A 90 -2.93 -20.84 -3.36
N LEU A 91 -3.91 -19.93 -3.35
CA LEU A 91 -5.33 -20.24 -3.53
C LEU A 91 -5.74 -20.49 -5.00
N GLY A 92 -4.80 -20.40 -5.93
CA GLY A 92 -5.01 -20.66 -7.35
C GLY A 92 -5.47 -19.44 -8.18
N TYR A 93 -5.53 -18.25 -7.59
CA TYR A 93 -5.88 -17.03 -8.32
C TYR A 93 -4.73 -16.52 -9.17
N GLN A 94 -5.06 -16.03 -10.38
CA GLN A 94 -4.10 -15.47 -11.32
C GLN A 94 -4.07 -13.95 -11.22
N ILE A 95 -2.89 -13.40 -10.96
CA ILE A 95 -2.63 -11.96 -10.95
C ILE A 95 -1.95 -11.60 -12.26
N PRO A 96 -2.44 -10.61 -13.03
CA PRO A 96 -3.56 -9.70 -12.76
C PRO A 96 -4.91 -10.17 -13.35
N LYS A 97 -5.03 -11.39 -13.85
CA LYS A 97 -6.21 -11.85 -14.61
C LYS A 97 -7.47 -11.86 -13.76
N ASP A 98 -7.43 -12.47 -12.57
CA ASP A 98 -8.57 -12.61 -11.68
C ASP A 98 -8.69 -11.40 -10.74
N VAL A 99 -7.56 -10.87 -10.28
CA VAL A 99 -7.47 -9.72 -9.38
C VAL A 99 -6.18 -8.96 -9.60
N SER A 100 -6.24 -7.64 -9.60
CA SER A 100 -5.08 -6.76 -9.63
C SER A 100 -4.61 -6.41 -8.22
N VAL A 101 -3.29 -6.19 -8.04
CA VAL A 101 -2.71 -5.81 -6.75
C VAL A 101 -1.79 -4.60 -6.96
N VAL A 102 -1.95 -3.60 -6.10
CA VAL A 102 -1.12 -2.39 -6.08
C VAL A 102 -0.51 -2.22 -4.70
N GLY A 103 0.78 -1.92 -4.65
CA GLY A 103 1.54 -1.64 -3.44
C GLY A 103 1.86 -0.16 -3.25
N PHE A 104 2.72 0.11 -2.28
CA PHE A 104 3.26 1.43 -1.98
C PHE A 104 4.66 1.25 -1.38
N ASP A 105 5.62 2.08 -1.77
CA ASP A 105 7.02 2.23 -1.36
C ASP A 105 8.04 1.93 -2.46
N ASP A 106 7.76 1.05 -3.40
CA ASP A 106 8.70 0.57 -4.42
C ASP A 106 9.99 0.00 -3.79
N ILE A 107 9.81 -1.07 -2.99
CA ILE A 107 10.95 -1.79 -2.41
C ILE A 107 11.60 -2.70 -3.48
N PRO A 108 12.89 -3.08 -3.34
CA PRO A 108 13.56 -3.93 -4.33
C PRO A 108 12.91 -5.29 -4.60
N ALA A 109 12.12 -5.81 -3.65
CA ALA A 109 11.37 -7.04 -3.82
C ALA A 109 10.21 -6.91 -4.81
N SER A 110 9.62 -5.72 -4.94
CA SER A 110 8.45 -5.45 -5.81
C SER A 110 8.74 -5.68 -7.29
N GLU A 111 9.97 -5.46 -7.71
CA GLU A 111 10.43 -5.73 -9.07
C GLU A 111 10.74 -7.21 -9.33
N ARG A 112 11.10 -7.96 -8.28
CA ARG A 112 11.65 -9.32 -8.40
C ARG A 112 10.63 -10.43 -8.22
N ILE A 113 9.46 -10.13 -7.66
CA ILE A 113 8.38 -11.12 -7.54
C ILE A 113 7.69 -11.36 -8.89
N ILE A 114 6.95 -12.46 -9.00
CA ILE A 114 6.23 -12.83 -10.22
C ILE A 114 4.74 -12.98 -9.88
N PRO A 115 3.85 -12.20 -10.53
CA PRO A 115 4.15 -11.05 -11.42
C PRO A 115 4.79 -9.88 -10.66
N ALA A 116 5.55 -9.01 -11.35
CA ALA A 116 6.16 -7.85 -10.73
C ALA A 116 5.10 -6.87 -10.24
N LEU A 117 5.29 -6.30 -9.03
CA LEU A 117 4.28 -5.50 -8.34
C LEU A 117 4.23 -4.06 -8.85
N THR A 118 3.07 -3.63 -9.33
CA THR A 118 2.71 -2.22 -9.53
C THR A 118 2.67 -1.52 -8.18
N THR A 119 3.36 -0.39 -8.04
CA THR A 119 3.52 0.29 -6.75
C THR A 119 3.76 1.78 -6.91
N ILE A 120 3.67 2.53 -5.83
CA ILE A 120 4.03 3.94 -5.78
C ILE A 120 5.49 4.06 -5.32
N HIS A 121 6.35 4.60 -6.20
CA HIS A 121 7.72 4.95 -5.84
C HIS A 121 7.76 6.14 -4.91
N THR A 122 8.39 5.97 -3.75
CA THR A 122 8.73 7.05 -2.84
C THR A 122 10.22 7.35 -2.95
N PRO A 123 10.63 8.63 -3.11
CA PRO A 123 12.04 8.98 -3.29
C PRO A 123 12.82 8.91 -1.96
N LYS A 124 12.91 7.71 -1.37
CA LYS A 124 13.45 7.41 -0.02
C LYS A 124 14.83 8.02 0.21
N LYS A 125 15.71 7.97 -0.81
CA LYS A 125 17.05 8.55 -0.73
C LYS A 125 17.02 10.07 -0.51
N TYR A 126 16.16 10.77 -1.25
CA TYR A 126 16.03 12.22 -1.12
C TYR A 126 15.36 12.61 0.20
N LEU A 127 14.34 11.86 0.62
CA LEU A 127 13.70 12.01 1.93
C LEU A 127 14.73 11.86 3.08
N GLY A 128 15.55 10.82 3.02
CA GLY A 128 16.62 10.58 4.01
C GLY A 128 17.66 11.73 4.04
N ILE A 129 18.10 12.21 2.88
CA ILE A 129 19.04 13.33 2.79
C ILE A 129 18.42 14.61 3.37
N ALA A 130 17.16 14.91 3.02
CA ALA A 130 16.46 16.09 3.53
C ALA A 130 16.27 16.03 5.04
N ALA A 131 15.85 14.88 5.56
CA ALA A 131 15.69 14.66 7.00
C ALA A 131 17.01 14.86 7.76
N ALA A 132 18.11 14.30 7.24
CA ALA A 132 19.43 14.48 7.85
C ALA A 132 19.88 15.95 7.84
N ARG A 133 19.68 16.66 6.72
CA ARG A 133 20.00 18.11 6.62
C ARG A 133 19.19 18.95 7.60
N GLN A 134 17.89 18.72 7.67
CA GLN A 134 17.01 19.44 8.60
C GLN A 134 17.36 19.12 10.07
N MET A 135 17.75 17.90 10.38
CA MET A 135 18.20 17.53 11.72
C MET A 135 19.48 18.27 12.11
N LEU A 136 20.49 18.30 11.22
CA LEU A 136 21.74 19.02 11.47
C LEU A 136 21.51 20.52 11.66
N GLU A 137 20.67 21.12 10.81
CA GLU A 137 20.30 22.53 10.94
C GLU A 137 19.59 22.80 12.27
N ARG A 138 18.70 21.91 12.69
CA ARG A 138 17.96 22.01 13.94
C ARG A 138 18.87 21.90 15.17
N ILE A 139 19.90 21.05 15.10
CA ILE A 139 20.91 20.94 16.15
C ILE A 139 21.74 22.21 16.24
N GLN A 140 22.13 22.77 15.09
CA GLN A 140 22.96 23.99 15.03
C GLN A 140 22.16 25.25 15.37
N PHE A 141 20.89 25.30 14.96
CA PHE A 141 19.99 26.43 15.13
C PHE A 141 18.64 25.99 15.73
N PRO A 142 18.56 25.72 17.06
CA PRO A 142 17.37 25.14 17.71
C PRO A 142 16.10 25.98 17.56
N HIS A 143 16.22 27.28 17.36
CA HIS A 143 15.11 28.23 17.23
C HIS A 143 14.76 28.60 15.79
N SER A 144 15.40 27.96 14.78
CA SER A 144 15.05 28.20 13.38
C SER A 144 13.58 27.81 13.10
N PRO A 145 12.93 28.49 12.15
CA PRO A 145 11.56 28.13 11.75
C PRO A 145 11.43 26.65 11.32
N ARG A 146 10.24 26.10 11.49
CA ARG A 146 9.97 24.75 10.95
C ARG A 146 9.93 24.80 9.44
N VAL A 147 10.62 23.85 8.79
CA VAL A 147 10.63 23.69 7.34
C VAL A 147 9.79 22.46 7.00
N TYR A 148 8.91 22.61 6.01
CA TYR A 148 8.15 21.53 5.41
C TYR A 148 8.78 21.20 4.06
N SER A 149 9.08 19.92 3.81
CA SER A 149 9.60 19.45 2.53
C SER A 149 8.68 18.38 1.97
N GLU A 150 8.17 18.60 0.77
CA GLU A 150 7.31 17.66 0.06
C GLU A 150 8.04 17.14 -1.17
N TYR A 151 7.94 15.85 -1.41
CA TYR A 151 8.55 15.17 -2.55
C TYR A 151 7.49 14.43 -3.36
N LYS A 152 7.49 14.65 -4.67
CA LYS A 152 6.59 13.99 -5.58
C LYS A 152 6.86 12.49 -5.62
N THR A 153 5.80 11.71 -5.53
CA THR A 153 5.80 10.26 -5.74
C THR A 153 5.48 9.94 -7.21
N GLU A 154 5.76 8.71 -7.65
CA GLU A 154 5.52 8.24 -9.00
C GLU A 154 4.85 6.86 -8.99
N LEU A 155 3.84 6.66 -9.83
CA LEU A 155 3.24 5.35 -10.05
C LEU A 155 4.13 4.53 -11.00
N ILE A 156 4.64 3.39 -10.51
CA ILE A 156 5.41 2.42 -11.28
C ILE A 156 4.48 1.28 -11.68
N ILE A 157 4.07 1.26 -12.93
CA ILE A 157 3.19 0.22 -13.47
C ILE A 157 4.05 -0.99 -13.82
N ARG A 158 3.64 -2.17 -13.33
CA ARG A 158 4.25 -3.48 -13.60
C ARG A 158 3.17 -4.53 -13.91
N ASP A 159 3.49 -5.81 -13.75
CA ASP A 159 2.68 -6.93 -14.22
C ASP A 159 1.51 -7.30 -13.29
N SER A 160 1.43 -6.76 -12.07
CA SER A 160 0.35 -7.08 -11.11
C SER A 160 -0.96 -6.34 -11.37
N THR A 161 -1.02 -5.49 -12.39
CA THR A 161 -2.23 -4.77 -12.83
C THR A 161 -2.49 -4.94 -14.33
N LYS A 162 -3.79 -4.82 -14.72
CA LYS A 162 -4.21 -4.86 -16.15
C LYS A 162 -3.98 -3.52 -16.82
#